data_4cdf45c1460030c9db68dc9d30819ea1
#
_entry.id   4cdf45c1460030c9db68dc9d30819ea1
#
_cell.length_a   1.000
_cell.length_b   1.000
_cell.length_c   1.000
_cell.angle_alpha   90.00
_cell.angle_beta   90.00
_cell.angle_gamma   90.00
#
_symmetry.space_group_name_H-M   'P 1'
#
loop_
_entity.id
_entity.type
_entity.pdbx_description
1 polymer ?
#
loop_
_entity_poly.entity_id
_entity_poly.type
_entity_poly.pdbx_seq_one_letter_code
_entity_poly.pdbx_strand_id
1 'polypeptide(L)'
;MEKLVIIGAGGHAKVALDIAILMHNWNEIVFLDDYKTGEIFGYPIIGKINDSHIYKYSHDFFVAIGDNQIRSEIQNHLINEDFSIISLLHPSATISIFSKIERGSIVMAGSIINPNVTIGQGTIINTNSSVDHDCNIGDFVHISPGVAIGGTSSIGSYTWIGLGSNIINNITIGSDCIIGAGSVAVSDINSNVTAVGVPCTPIEKS
;
A
#
# COMPACT_ATOMS: atom_id res chain seq x y z
N MET A 1 11.11 -9.80 14.76
CA MET A 1 10.62 -11.07 15.36
C MET A 1 10.58 -12.11 14.25
N GLU A 2 10.63 -13.42 14.57
CA GLU A 2 10.64 -14.47 13.53
C GLU A 2 9.22 -14.94 13.13
N LYS A 3 8.19 -14.22 13.59
CA LYS A 3 6.78 -14.57 13.38
C LYS A 3 6.01 -13.36 12.89
N LEU A 4 5.06 -13.59 11.97
CA LEU A 4 4.26 -12.54 11.34
C LEU A 4 2.77 -12.83 11.48
N VAL A 5 2.02 -11.83 11.89
CA VAL A 5 0.56 -11.77 11.76
C VAL A 5 0.21 -10.88 10.58
N ILE A 6 -0.51 -11.41 9.62
CA ILE A 6 -1.12 -10.64 8.53
C ILE A 6 -2.59 -10.39 8.89
N ILE A 7 -2.98 -9.14 8.98
CA ILE A 7 -4.38 -8.74 9.23
C ILE A 7 -5.14 -8.61 7.92
N GLY A 8 -6.24 -9.34 7.83
CA GLY A 8 -7.03 -9.51 6.62
C GLY A 8 -6.68 -10.78 5.86
N ALA A 9 -7.69 -11.43 5.28
CA ALA A 9 -7.59 -12.69 4.53
C ALA A 9 -8.19 -12.58 3.12
N GLY A 10 -8.17 -11.36 2.54
CA GLY A 10 -8.68 -11.06 1.20
C GLY A 10 -7.69 -11.33 0.06
N GLY A 11 -7.96 -10.75 -1.11
CA GLY A 11 -7.07 -10.85 -2.28
C GLY A 11 -5.69 -10.22 -2.02
N HIS A 12 -5.67 -9.05 -1.38
CA HIS A 12 -4.43 -8.36 -1.03
C HIS A 12 -3.56 -9.16 -0.04
N ALA A 13 -4.20 -9.86 0.90
CA ALA A 13 -3.49 -10.72 1.86
C ALA A 13 -2.75 -11.89 1.20
N LYS A 14 -3.25 -12.41 0.07
CA LYS A 14 -2.56 -13.46 -0.70
C LYS A 14 -1.24 -12.94 -1.29
N VAL A 15 -1.24 -11.71 -1.80
CA VAL A 15 -0.04 -11.06 -2.33
C VAL A 15 0.93 -10.72 -1.18
N ALA A 16 0.42 -10.23 -0.06
CA ALA A 16 1.22 -9.94 1.12
C ALA A 16 1.92 -11.19 1.66
N LEU A 17 1.22 -12.33 1.70
CA LEU A 17 1.78 -13.63 2.09
C LEU A 17 2.92 -14.04 1.15
N ASP A 18 2.69 -13.96 -0.17
CA ASP A 18 3.70 -14.34 -1.16
C ASP A 18 4.99 -13.52 -0.97
N ILE A 19 4.86 -12.21 -0.80
CA ILE A 19 6.00 -11.33 -0.51
C ILE A 19 6.68 -11.70 0.81
N ALA A 20 5.92 -11.92 1.87
CA ALA A 20 6.46 -12.27 3.18
C ALA A 20 7.29 -13.58 3.12
N ILE A 21 6.81 -14.57 2.38
CA ILE A 21 7.56 -15.83 2.13
C ILE A 21 8.86 -15.54 1.40
N LEU A 22 8.82 -14.73 0.34
CA LEU A 22 10.00 -14.41 -0.48
C LEU A 22 11.04 -13.54 0.25
N MET A 23 10.63 -12.79 1.27
CA MET A 23 11.54 -12.02 2.12
C MET A 23 12.35 -12.91 3.09
N HIS A 24 11.91 -14.12 3.37
CA HIS A 24 12.59 -15.08 4.28
C HIS A 24 12.87 -14.55 5.70
N ASN A 25 12.08 -13.59 6.19
CA ASN A 25 12.30 -12.98 7.50
C ASN A 25 11.51 -13.67 8.62
N TRP A 26 10.52 -14.50 8.30
CA TRP A 26 9.62 -15.12 9.26
C TRP A 26 9.53 -16.63 9.06
N ASN A 27 9.61 -17.37 10.17
CA ASN A 27 9.47 -18.83 10.19
C ASN A 27 8.02 -19.28 10.40
N GLU A 28 7.17 -18.36 10.90
CA GLU A 28 5.75 -18.60 11.13
C GLU A 28 4.97 -17.40 10.60
N ILE A 29 3.97 -17.65 9.78
CA ILE A 29 3.05 -16.63 9.25
C ILE A 29 1.62 -17.09 9.51
N VAL A 30 0.81 -16.24 10.12
CA VAL A 30 -0.59 -16.53 10.44
C VAL A 30 -1.48 -15.34 10.08
N PHE A 31 -2.78 -15.56 9.99
CA PHE A 31 -3.76 -14.52 9.65
C PHE A 31 -4.73 -14.26 10.79
N LEU A 32 -5.19 -13.00 10.87
CA LEU A 32 -6.37 -12.59 11.62
C LEU A 32 -7.38 -11.95 10.67
N ASP A 33 -8.64 -12.40 10.72
CA ASP A 33 -9.71 -11.87 9.85
C ASP A 33 -11.06 -11.98 10.56
N ASP A 34 -11.90 -10.94 10.50
CA ASP A 34 -13.17 -10.92 11.23
C ASP A 34 -14.25 -11.80 10.58
N TYR A 35 -14.11 -12.10 9.29
CA TYR A 35 -15.14 -12.76 8.47
C TYR A 35 -14.73 -14.13 7.96
N LYS A 36 -13.44 -14.38 7.76
CA LYS A 36 -12.92 -15.62 7.19
C LYS A 36 -12.32 -16.52 8.26
N THR A 37 -12.40 -17.82 8.03
CA THR A 37 -11.81 -18.89 8.84
C THR A 37 -11.11 -19.90 7.95
N GLY A 38 -10.36 -20.84 8.53
CA GLY A 38 -9.62 -21.86 7.79
C GLY A 38 -8.19 -21.42 7.48
N GLU A 39 -7.80 -21.44 6.22
CA GLU A 39 -6.42 -21.15 5.81
C GLU A 39 -6.33 -20.45 4.45
N ILE A 40 -5.19 -19.82 4.18
CA ILE A 40 -4.78 -19.29 2.88
C ILE A 40 -3.49 -20.01 2.47
N PHE A 41 -3.55 -20.83 1.42
CA PHE A 41 -2.41 -21.59 0.90
C PHE A 41 -1.66 -22.41 1.98
N GLY A 42 -2.36 -22.99 2.95
CA GLY A 42 -1.80 -23.76 4.06
C GLY A 42 -1.39 -22.92 5.28
N TYR A 43 -1.56 -21.60 5.26
CA TYR A 43 -1.30 -20.70 6.38
C TYR A 43 -2.60 -20.41 7.14
N PRO A 44 -2.67 -20.66 8.47
CA PRO A 44 -3.94 -20.66 9.19
C PRO A 44 -4.45 -19.24 9.48
N ILE A 45 -5.77 -19.09 9.46
CA ILE A 45 -6.48 -17.96 10.07
C ILE A 45 -6.79 -18.34 11.52
N ILE A 46 -6.09 -17.72 12.46
CA ILE A 46 -6.05 -18.16 13.85
C ILE A 46 -7.01 -17.41 14.79
N GLY A 47 -7.71 -16.40 14.28
CA GLY A 47 -8.65 -15.62 15.08
C GLY A 47 -9.14 -14.37 14.36
N LYS A 48 -9.75 -13.49 15.13
CA LYS A 48 -10.26 -12.19 14.68
C LYS A 48 -9.22 -11.08 14.88
N ILE A 49 -9.43 -9.94 14.22
CA ILE A 49 -8.53 -8.78 14.34
C ILE A 49 -8.39 -8.35 15.81
N ASN A 50 -9.44 -8.43 16.59
CA ASN A 50 -9.43 -8.07 18.01
C ASN A 50 -8.55 -9.00 18.88
N ASP A 51 -8.20 -10.20 18.38
CA ASP A 51 -7.29 -11.13 19.07
C ASP A 51 -5.81 -10.75 18.89
N SER A 52 -5.49 -9.70 18.14
CA SER A 52 -4.12 -9.23 17.86
C SER A 52 -3.30 -9.02 19.14
N HIS A 53 -3.93 -8.57 20.23
CA HIS A 53 -3.28 -8.34 21.53
C HIS A 53 -2.57 -9.59 22.10
N ILE A 54 -3.02 -10.80 21.74
CA ILE A 54 -2.42 -12.08 22.16
C ILE A 54 -1.01 -12.24 21.57
N TYR A 55 -0.79 -11.68 20.38
CA TYR A 55 0.42 -11.85 19.57
C TYR A 55 1.38 -10.65 19.66
N LYS A 56 1.00 -9.57 20.31
CA LYS A 56 1.68 -8.26 20.34
C LYS A 56 3.17 -8.34 20.62
N TYR A 57 3.59 -9.15 21.57
CA TYR A 57 4.99 -9.22 22.01
C TYR A 57 5.81 -10.31 21.33
N SER A 58 5.19 -11.11 20.48
CA SER A 58 5.82 -12.29 19.84
C SER A 58 5.85 -12.22 18.33
N HIS A 59 5.07 -11.33 17.71
CA HIS A 59 4.92 -11.25 16.24
C HIS A 59 5.12 -9.82 15.74
N ASP A 60 5.61 -9.72 14.51
CA ASP A 60 5.45 -8.53 13.67
C ASP A 60 4.05 -8.52 13.05
N PHE A 61 3.58 -7.35 12.63
CA PHE A 61 2.26 -7.19 12.07
C PHE A 61 2.30 -6.47 10.72
N PHE A 62 1.44 -6.90 9.80
CA PHE A 62 1.17 -6.23 8.54
C PHE A 62 -0.33 -6.19 8.26
N VAL A 63 -0.88 -5.01 7.86
CA VAL A 63 -2.31 -4.84 7.56
C VAL A 63 -2.54 -4.99 6.06
N ALA A 64 -3.07 -6.14 5.65
CA ALA A 64 -3.29 -6.53 4.25
C ALA A 64 -4.73 -6.23 3.77
N ILE A 65 -5.16 -4.98 3.92
CA ILE A 65 -6.49 -4.50 3.52
C ILE A 65 -6.34 -3.46 2.41
N GLY A 66 -7.05 -3.68 1.28
CA GLY A 66 -6.95 -2.82 0.10
C GLY A 66 -7.61 -1.46 0.26
N ASP A 67 -8.71 -1.37 1.02
CA ASP A 67 -9.37 -0.11 1.31
C ASP A 67 -8.48 0.81 2.15
N ASN A 68 -8.27 2.04 1.67
CA ASN A 68 -7.31 2.97 2.27
C ASN A 68 -7.75 3.42 3.68
N GLN A 69 -9.04 3.67 3.89
CA GLN A 69 -9.58 4.15 5.16
C GLN A 69 -9.55 3.02 6.21
N ILE A 70 -10.07 1.84 5.88
CA ILE A 70 -10.08 0.68 6.77
C ILE A 70 -8.64 0.28 7.13
N ARG A 71 -7.73 0.27 6.15
CA ARG A 71 -6.31 -0.01 6.39
C ARG A 71 -5.71 0.98 7.39
N SER A 72 -6.03 2.28 7.23
CA SER A 72 -5.50 3.32 8.10
C SER A 72 -6.05 3.22 9.52
N GLU A 73 -7.34 2.97 9.68
CA GLU A 73 -7.97 2.81 11.00
C GLU A 73 -7.31 1.68 11.79
N ILE A 74 -7.16 0.51 11.17
CA ILE A 74 -6.56 -0.66 11.82
C ILE A 74 -5.07 -0.43 12.09
N GLN A 75 -4.31 0.06 11.11
CA GLN A 75 -2.87 0.26 11.28
C GLN A 75 -2.58 1.31 12.35
N ASN A 76 -3.30 2.44 12.34
CA ASN A 76 -3.11 3.50 13.34
C ASN A 76 -3.51 3.02 14.75
N HIS A 77 -4.56 2.22 14.88
CA HIS A 77 -4.91 1.60 16.16
C HIS A 77 -3.76 0.74 16.69
N LEU A 78 -3.23 -0.16 15.86
CA LEU A 78 -2.10 -1.01 16.25
C LEU A 78 -0.84 -0.20 16.60
N ILE A 79 -0.55 0.86 15.84
CA ILE A 79 0.58 1.75 16.12
C ILE A 79 0.43 2.46 17.47
N ASN A 80 -0.75 2.98 17.76
CA ASN A 80 -1.04 3.67 19.03
C ASN A 80 -0.96 2.73 20.24
N GLU A 81 -1.15 1.43 20.01
CA GLU A 81 -0.97 0.36 20.98
C GLU A 81 0.45 -0.25 20.96
N ASP A 82 1.45 0.41 20.34
CA ASP A 82 2.85 -0.03 20.28
C ASP A 82 3.08 -1.43 19.69
N PHE A 83 2.30 -1.83 18.68
CA PHE A 83 2.57 -3.06 17.91
C PHE A 83 3.75 -2.87 16.95
N SER A 84 4.49 -3.94 16.69
CA SER A 84 5.57 -3.96 15.67
C SER A 84 4.99 -4.01 14.26
N ILE A 85 4.78 -2.84 13.64
CA ILE A 85 4.26 -2.75 12.26
C ILE A 85 5.43 -2.70 11.28
N ILE A 86 5.47 -3.68 10.36
CA ILE A 86 6.53 -3.82 9.35
C ILE A 86 6.03 -3.49 7.95
N SER A 87 6.97 -3.22 7.05
CA SER A 87 6.71 -3.10 5.61
C SER A 87 7.10 -4.38 4.87
N LEU A 88 6.37 -4.68 3.78
CA LEU A 88 6.67 -5.81 2.90
C LEU A 88 7.26 -5.31 1.59
N LEU A 89 8.49 -5.72 1.28
CA LEU A 89 9.21 -5.29 0.09
C LEU A 89 9.57 -6.49 -0.76
N HIS A 90 8.93 -6.62 -1.94
CA HIS A 90 9.19 -7.77 -2.81
C HIS A 90 10.65 -7.77 -3.29
N PRO A 91 11.36 -8.92 -3.26
CA PRO A 91 12.78 -8.99 -3.66
C PRO A 91 13.08 -8.54 -5.10
N SER A 92 12.09 -8.58 -6.00
CA SER A 92 12.24 -8.08 -7.37
C SER A 92 11.85 -6.61 -7.54
N ALA A 93 11.47 -5.91 -6.48
CA ALA A 93 11.28 -4.46 -6.55
C ALA A 93 12.65 -3.76 -6.62
N THR A 94 12.75 -2.74 -7.47
CA THR A 94 13.95 -1.91 -7.56
C THR A 94 13.74 -0.65 -6.73
N ILE A 95 14.35 -0.61 -5.56
CA ILE A 95 14.17 0.48 -4.60
C ILE A 95 15.51 1.20 -4.42
N SER A 96 15.51 2.52 -4.68
CA SER A 96 16.70 3.34 -4.47
C SER A 96 17.09 3.40 -3.00
N ILE A 97 18.37 3.30 -2.70
CA ILE A 97 18.92 3.48 -1.34
C ILE A 97 18.74 4.91 -0.80
N PHE A 98 18.41 5.86 -1.68
CA PHE A 98 18.14 7.26 -1.34
C PHE A 98 16.64 7.55 -1.20
N SER A 99 15.76 6.56 -1.29
CA SER A 99 14.34 6.69 -1.02
C SER A 99 14.01 6.34 0.42
N LYS A 100 12.86 6.81 0.90
CA LYS A 100 12.34 6.52 2.22
C LYS A 100 10.97 5.86 2.11
N ILE A 101 10.79 4.72 2.78
CA ILE A 101 9.52 4.01 2.85
C ILE A 101 9.12 3.88 4.32
N GLU A 102 7.99 4.46 4.67
CA GLU A 102 7.46 4.41 6.02
C GLU A 102 6.79 3.06 6.32
N ARG A 103 6.64 2.76 7.62
CA ARG A 103 6.12 1.49 8.14
C ARG A 103 4.74 1.12 7.59
N GLY A 104 4.44 -0.16 7.55
CA GLY A 104 3.15 -0.70 7.11
C GLY A 104 2.89 -0.58 5.63
N SER A 105 3.88 -0.14 4.84
CA SER A 105 3.77 -0.04 3.39
C SER A 105 4.14 -1.35 2.70
N ILE A 106 3.62 -1.55 1.49
CA ILE A 106 3.97 -2.71 0.66
C ILE A 106 4.45 -2.26 -0.71
N VAL A 107 5.57 -2.82 -1.15
CA VAL A 107 6.11 -2.63 -2.51
C VAL A 107 6.13 -3.98 -3.21
N MET A 108 5.33 -4.12 -4.26
CA MET A 108 5.09 -5.38 -4.93
C MET A 108 6.09 -5.66 -6.07
N ALA A 109 5.96 -6.84 -6.65
CA ALA A 109 6.85 -7.35 -7.70
C ALA A 109 7.01 -6.37 -8.87
N GLY A 110 8.26 -6.16 -9.32
CA GLY A 110 8.60 -5.35 -10.48
C GLY A 110 8.38 -3.84 -10.32
N SER A 111 7.99 -3.38 -9.11
CA SER A 111 7.84 -1.94 -8.86
C SER A 111 9.19 -1.24 -8.79
N ILE A 112 9.22 0.02 -9.21
CA ILE A 112 10.43 0.85 -9.22
C ILE A 112 10.20 2.08 -8.36
N ILE A 113 11.09 2.34 -7.41
CA ILE A 113 11.12 3.56 -6.59
C ILE A 113 12.48 4.22 -6.77
N ASN A 114 12.48 5.37 -7.40
CA ASN A 114 13.68 6.12 -7.79
C ASN A 114 14.26 6.98 -6.63
N PRO A 115 15.45 7.61 -6.83
CA PRO A 115 16.08 8.41 -5.78
C PRO A 115 15.24 9.57 -5.26
N ASN A 116 15.40 9.87 -3.97
CA ASN A 116 14.74 10.97 -3.27
C ASN A 116 13.21 10.90 -3.23
N VAL A 117 12.66 9.69 -3.39
CA VAL A 117 11.22 9.43 -3.22
C VAL A 117 10.91 9.18 -1.75
N THR A 118 9.83 9.80 -1.26
CA THR A 118 9.25 9.48 0.05
C THR A 118 7.92 8.78 -0.14
N ILE A 119 7.77 7.61 0.49
CA ILE A 119 6.52 6.83 0.54
C ILE A 119 6.00 6.87 1.98
N GLY A 120 4.81 7.42 2.16
CA GLY A 120 4.12 7.50 3.44
C GLY A 120 3.70 6.14 3.99
N GLN A 121 3.32 6.11 5.27
CA GLN A 121 2.95 4.88 5.97
C GLN A 121 1.72 4.21 5.37
N GLY A 122 1.67 2.89 5.46
CA GLY A 122 0.52 2.11 5.00
C GLY A 122 0.22 2.20 3.50
N THR A 123 1.16 2.67 2.69
CA THR A 123 0.97 2.88 1.25
C THR A 123 1.20 1.59 0.46
N ILE A 124 0.38 1.39 -0.56
CA ILE A 124 0.47 0.26 -1.49
C ILE A 124 1.10 0.72 -2.80
N ILE A 125 2.30 0.24 -3.11
CA ILE A 125 2.96 0.36 -4.41
C ILE A 125 2.80 -0.98 -5.12
N ASN A 126 1.81 -1.06 -6.00
CA ASN A 126 1.36 -2.33 -6.57
C ASN A 126 2.24 -2.78 -7.75
N THR A 127 2.03 -4.01 -8.21
CA THR A 127 2.82 -4.72 -9.22
C THR A 127 3.14 -3.86 -10.45
N ASN A 128 4.44 -3.83 -10.84
CA ASN A 128 4.96 -3.11 -12.00
C ASN A 128 4.62 -1.61 -12.04
N SER A 129 4.34 -0.98 -10.92
CA SER A 129 4.20 0.48 -10.86
C SER A 129 5.56 1.15 -10.71
N SER A 130 5.66 2.42 -11.12
CA SER A 130 6.89 3.19 -11.00
C SER A 130 6.62 4.56 -10.38
N VAL A 131 7.50 4.96 -9.47
CA VAL A 131 7.54 6.30 -8.86
C VAL A 131 8.90 6.88 -9.16
N ASP A 132 8.93 7.92 -10.00
CA ASP A 132 10.16 8.54 -10.43
C ASP A 132 10.74 9.49 -9.37
N HIS A 133 11.95 10.03 -9.63
CA HIS A 133 12.75 10.80 -8.66
C HIS A 133 12.00 12.00 -8.06
N ASP A 134 12.36 12.36 -6.84
CA ASP A 134 11.84 13.55 -6.12
C ASP A 134 10.33 13.57 -5.87
N CYS A 135 9.66 12.43 -5.95
CA CYS A 135 8.23 12.31 -5.67
C CYS A 135 7.93 12.19 -4.18
N ASN A 136 6.77 12.72 -3.78
CA ASN A 136 6.23 12.58 -2.44
C ASN A 136 4.87 11.89 -2.48
N ILE A 137 4.80 10.67 -1.96
CA ILE A 137 3.57 9.87 -1.87
C ILE A 137 3.10 9.87 -0.42
N GLY A 138 1.91 10.38 -0.17
CA GLY A 138 1.32 10.50 1.15
C GLY A 138 0.98 9.16 1.81
N ASP A 139 0.41 9.25 3.02
CA ASP A 139 0.03 8.09 3.81
C ASP A 139 -1.20 7.38 3.22
N PHE A 140 -1.22 6.08 3.33
CA PHE A 140 -2.35 5.23 2.92
C PHE A 140 -2.79 5.42 1.47
N VAL A 141 -1.88 5.82 0.59
CA VAL A 141 -2.12 5.89 -0.85
C VAL A 141 -2.15 4.47 -1.44
N HIS A 142 -2.93 4.27 -2.49
CA HIS A 142 -2.88 3.04 -3.28
C HIS A 142 -2.50 3.37 -4.73
N ILE A 143 -1.27 3.07 -5.10
CA ILE A 143 -0.78 3.10 -6.47
C ILE A 143 -1.06 1.73 -7.08
N SER A 144 -2.05 1.64 -7.98
CA SER A 144 -2.49 0.36 -8.58
C SER A 144 -1.46 -0.23 -9.55
N PRO A 145 -1.63 -1.49 -10.00
CA PRO A 145 -0.73 -2.13 -10.94
C PRO A 145 -0.47 -1.30 -12.20
N GLY A 146 0.79 -1.25 -12.62
CA GLY A 146 1.20 -0.62 -13.88
C GLY A 146 1.05 0.91 -13.93
N VAL A 147 0.83 1.58 -12.80
CA VAL A 147 0.81 3.05 -12.72
C VAL A 147 2.23 3.61 -12.88
N ALA A 148 2.37 4.68 -13.65
CA ALA A 148 3.63 5.42 -13.77
C ALA A 148 3.45 6.86 -13.25
N ILE A 149 4.30 7.26 -12.31
CA ILE A 149 4.34 8.62 -11.74
C ILE A 149 5.65 9.28 -12.14
N GLY A 150 5.55 10.36 -12.90
CA GLY A 150 6.69 11.17 -13.34
C GLY A 150 7.32 11.98 -12.22
N GLY A 151 8.59 12.32 -12.39
CA GLY A 151 9.42 12.96 -11.37
C GLY A 151 8.85 14.26 -10.81
N THR A 152 9.21 14.55 -9.56
CA THR A 152 8.83 15.78 -8.83
C THR A 152 7.32 15.93 -8.64
N SER A 153 6.56 14.82 -8.65
CA SER A 153 5.11 14.82 -8.44
C SER A 153 4.76 14.51 -6.98
N SER A 154 3.59 14.98 -6.55
CA SER A 154 3.08 14.76 -5.20
C SER A 154 1.70 14.13 -5.25
N ILE A 155 1.48 13.08 -4.45
CA ILE A 155 0.18 12.40 -4.29
C ILE A 155 -0.25 12.52 -2.83
N GLY A 156 -1.38 13.15 -2.59
CA GLY A 156 -1.94 13.34 -1.24
C GLY A 156 -2.44 12.04 -0.62
N SER A 157 -2.49 12.02 0.71
CA SER A 157 -2.89 10.85 1.51
C SER A 157 -4.27 10.33 1.13
N TYR A 158 -4.48 9.02 1.32
CA TYR A 158 -5.71 8.28 1.02
C TYR A 158 -6.12 8.26 -0.45
N THR A 159 -5.34 8.82 -1.35
CA THR A 159 -5.62 8.82 -2.78
C THR A 159 -5.42 7.43 -3.40
N TRP A 160 -6.33 7.07 -4.27
CA TRP A 160 -6.25 5.84 -5.07
C TRP A 160 -5.99 6.19 -6.54
N ILE A 161 -4.83 5.78 -7.05
CA ILE A 161 -4.49 5.89 -8.47
C ILE A 161 -4.84 4.56 -9.14
N GLY A 162 -5.83 4.61 -10.04
CA GLY A 162 -6.37 3.43 -10.73
C GLY A 162 -5.38 2.77 -11.69
N LEU A 163 -5.65 1.51 -11.98
CA LEU A 163 -4.82 0.61 -12.78
C LEU A 163 -4.34 1.26 -14.10
N GLY A 164 -3.03 1.20 -14.38
CA GLY A 164 -2.44 1.66 -15.63
C GLY A 164 -2.52 3.17 -15.88
N SER A 165 -2.83 3.98 -14.87
CA SER A 165 -2.83 5.44 -15.01
C SER A 165 -1.42 6.00 -15.11
N ASN A 166 -1.30 7.16 -15.77
CA ASN A 166 -0.03 7.86 -15.93
C ASN A 166 -0.16 9.29 -15.39
N ILE A 167 0.79 9.70 -14.57
CA ILE A 167 0.88 11.04 -14.01
C ILE A 167 2.16 11.65 -14.60
N ILE A 168 2.04 12.76 -15.35
CA ILE A 168 3.24 13.41 -15.87
C ILE A 168 4.05 14.05 -14.73
N ASN A 169 5.27 14.45 -15.02
CA ASN A 169 6.15 15.12 -14.05
C ASN A 169 5.58 16.47 -13.57
N ASN A 170 5.97 16.86 -12.34
CA ASN A 170 5.59 18.13 -11.68
C ASN A 170 4.08 18.29 -11.43
N ILE A 171 3.34 17.21 -11.21
CA ILE A 171 1.89 17.23 -10.94
C ILE A 171 1.64 16.99 -9.45
N THR A 172 0.67 17.75 -8.92
CA THR A 172 0.12 17.52 -7.58
C THR A 172 -1.29 16.94 -7.69
N ILE A 173 -1.48 15.75 -7.12
CA ILE A 173 -2.81 15.18 -6.89
C ILE A 173 -3.09 15.29 -5.40
N GLY A 174 -4.21 15.92 -5.04
CA GLY A 174 -4.62 16.13 -3.65
C GLY A 174 -4.95 14.83 -2.91
N SER A 175 -5.35 14.97 -1.65
CA SER A 175 -5.77 13.86 -0.80
C SER A 175 -7.19 13.39 -1.12
N ASP A 176 -7.51 12.15 -0.74
CA ASP A 176 -8.86 11.58 -0.87
C ASP A 176 -9.39 11.61 -2.32
N CYS A 177 -8.48 11.48 -3.30
CA CYS A 177 -8.82 11.42 -4.70
C CYS A 177 -8.96 9.97 -5.19
N ILE A 178 -9.80 9.80 -6.22
CA ILE A 178 -9.85 8.56 -7.01
C ILE A 178 -9.52 8.92 -8.45
N ILE A 179 -8.39 8.42 -8.94
CA ILE A 179 -8.01 8.52 -10.34
C ILE A 179 -8.44 7.25 -11.05
N GLY A 180 -9.32 7.37 -12.04
CA GLY A 180 -9.85 6.22 -12.76
C GLY A 180 -8.77 5.47 -13.55
N ALA A 181 -8.97 4.16 -13.74
CA ALA A 181 -8.02 3.31 -14.48
C ALA A 181 -7.74 3.85 -15.89
N GLY A 182 -6.47 3.76 -16.32
CA GLY A 182 -6.03 4.22 -17.65
C GLY A 182 -6.04 5.73 -17.86
N SER A 183 -6.22 6.52 -16.82
CA SER A 183 -6.22 7.99 -16.92
C SER A 183 -4.82 8.56 -17.11
N VAL A 184 -4.74 9.75 -17.73
CA VAL A 184 -3.49 10.50 -17.88
C VAL A 184 -3.66 11.88 -17.25
N ALA A 185 -3.08 12.10 -16.06
CA ALA A 185 -3.07 13.39 -15.40
C ALA A 185 -1.97 14.28 -15.99
N VAL A 186 -2.37 15.40 -16.56
CA VAL A 186 -1.50 16.40 -17.20
C VAL A 186 -1.56 17.76 -16.51
N SER A 187 -2.31 17.87 -15.43
CA SER A 187 -2.45 19.05 -14.58
C SER A 187 -2.80 18.64 -13.17
N ASP A 188 -2.61 19.55 -12.23
CA ASP A 188 -2.94 19.35 -10.83
C ASP A 188 -4.42 19.01 -10.63
N ILE A 189 -4.67 18.14 -9.64
CA ILE A 189 -6.03 17.70 -9.28
C ILE A 189 -6.25 18.01 -7.79
N ASN A 190 -7.31 18.75 -7.49
CA ASN A 190 -7.67 19.13 -6.13
C ASN A 190 -8.10 17.90 -5.30
N SER A 191 -8.02 18.02 -3.98
CA SER A 191 -8.46 16.97 -3.04
C SER A 191 -9.96 16.66 -3.14
N ASN A 192 -10.33 15.45 -2.71
CA ASN A 192 -11.73 14.99 -2.56
C ASN A 192 -12.50 14.86 -3.89
N VAL A 193 -11.82 14.57 -4.98
CA VAL A 193 -12.45 14.39 -6.29
C VAL A 193 -12.22 13.00 -6.87
N THR A 194 -13.16 12.57 -7.72
CA THR A 194 -12.94 11.48 -8.66
C THR A 194 -12.63 12.10 -10.01
N ALA A 195 -11.50 11.70 -10.63
CA ALA A 195 -11.07 12.21 -11.94
C ALA A 195 -10.76 11.05 -12.88
N VAL A 196 -11.12 11.17 -14.15
CA VAL A 196 -10.98 10.12 -15.16
C VAL A 196 -10.60 10.66 -16.52
N GLY A 197 -10.07 9.82 -17.38
CA GLY A 197 -9.90 10.06 -18.80
C GLY A 197 -8.50 10.50 -19.24
N VAL A 198 -8.40 10.85 -20.54
CA VAL A 198 -7.19 11.34 -21.22
C VAL A 198 -7.58 12.59 -22.02
N PRO A 199 -7.28 13.78 -21.51
CA PRO A 199 -6.67 14.10 -20.22
C PRO A 199 -7.58 13.77 -19.03
N CYS A 200 -6.96 13.48 -17.86
CA CYS A 200 -7.69 13.21 -16.63
C CYS A 200 -8.34 14.48 -16.08
N THR A 201 -9.67 14.46 -15.94
CA THR A 201 -10.46 15.59 -15.44
C THR A 201 -11.43 15.14 -14.36
N PRO A 202 -11.71 16.00 -13.34
CA PRO A 202 -12.72 15.71 -12.34
C PRO A 202 -14.09 15.41 -12.96
N ILE A 203 -14.81 14.45 -12.40
CA ILE A 203 -16.21 14.17 -12.73
C ILE A 203 -17.10 14.54 -11.55
N GLU A 204 -18.31 15.02 -11.84
CA GLU A 204 -19.31 15.27 -10.80
C GLU A 204 -19.73 13.93 -10.17
N LYS A 205 -19.80 13.88 -8.84
CA LYS A 205 -20.41 12.74 -8.14
C LYS A 205 -21.92 12.81 -8.40
N SER A 206 -22.43 11.86 -9.18
CA SER A 206 -23.88 11.66 -9.40
C SER A 206 -24.56 11.23 -8.10
#